data_d1b272aa4bf12cae007b5e5d12016f70
#
_entry.id   d1b272aa4bf12cae007b5e5d12016f70
#
_cell.length_a   1.000
_cell.length_b   1.000
_cell.length_c   1.000
_cell.angle_alpha   90.00
_cell.angle_beta   90.00
_cell.angle_gamma   90.00
#
_symmetry.space_group_name_H-M   'P 1'
#
loop_
_entity.id
_entity.type
_entity.pdbx_description
1 polymer ?
#
loop_
_entity_poly.entity_id
_entity_poly.type
_entity_poly.pdbx_seq_one_letter_code
_entity_poly.pdbx_strand_id
1 'polypeptide(L)'
;MWKNRIRPGNPEKLGVTRAGRELNFAVAVQDGKDCSLLLYRKGMDEPELELDFIDDMRFGEICAMSLEGLPVQEYEYNYRIDGKIVQDPYAVEIRGREIWGKAVEEEGKLRCQIRFESFSWAGDHPLALPVEQCVLYKTHVRGFTMDASAGVRHPGTFAGIKEKIPYLKKLGITQLELMPVYEFAEISEAHAAKKHMPVRKGMGERINYWGYGKAHYFAPKASYSASGDPVKELKTLVRELHRNGIELILEFYFPERTRVGLVMDCIRHWVREYHIDGVQINSDVAFTTALAADPLLAKTKILSEYFDTGHIYEQEDQPKFRHLGECNDDFMMRLRRFLKGDEGALQQLMEKMHQNSRQTVSVNYAAGHNGFTLADAVSYESKHNEANGEDNRDGSDYN
;
A
#
# COMPACT_ATOMS: atom_id res chain seq x y z
N MET A 1 35.61 -14.94 3.23
CA MET A 1 35.69 -15.41 4.64
C MET A 1 34.32 -15.53 5.32
N TRP A 2 33.34 -14.69 5.05
CA TRP A 2 31.98 -14.87 5.54
C TRP A 2 31.20 -16.01 4.84
N LYS A 3 31.62 -16.38 3.61
CA LYS A 3 31.03 -17.46 2.80
C LYS A 3 30.98 -18.85 3.48
N ASN A 4 31.73 -19.07 4.54
CA ASN A 4 31.76 -20.34 5.29
C ASN A 4 30.93 -20.33 6.58
N ARG A 5 30.08 -19.30 6.79
CA ARG A 5 29.29 -19.13 8.00
C ARG A 5 27.79 -19.13 7.68
N ILE A 6 27.38 -20.19 7.01
CA ILE A 6 25.99 -20.46 6.62
C ILE A 6 25.41 -21.45 7.63
N ARG A 7 24.22 -21.16 8.16
CA ARG A 7 23.50 -22.01 9.14
C ARG A 7 22.01 -22.01 8.86
N PRO A 8 21.24 -22.98 9.40
CA PRO A 8 19.78 -22.85 9.47
C PRO A 8 19.38 -21.52 10.13
N GLY A 9 18.42 -20.85 9.54
CA GLY A 9 17.93 -19.56 9.99
C GLY A 9 16.70 -19.67 10.92
N ASN A 10 16.14 -18.52 11.29
CA ASN A 10 14.89 -18.45 12.06
C ASN A 10 13.68 -18.41 11.11
N PRO A 11 12.83 -19.44 11.06
CA PRO A 11 11.67 -19.50 10.19
C PRO A 11 10.49 -18.61 10.65
N GLU A 12 10.49 -18.15 11.90
CA GLU A 12 9.39 -17.33 12.44
C GLU A 12 9.38 -15.90 11.91
N LYS A 13 10.49 -15.44 11.33
CA LYS A 13 10.65 -14.08 10.81
C LYS A 13 10.94 -14.08 9.33
N LEU A 14 9.89 -13.97 8.53
CA LEU A 14 9.99 -13.86 7.08
C LEU A 14 10.67 -12.56 6.65
N GLY A 15 11.25 -12.58 5.44
CA GLY A 15 12.07 -11.48 4.94
C GLY A 15 13.50 -11.52 5.45
N VAL A 16 14.20 -10.39 5.33
CA VAL A 16 15.58 -10.25 5.84
C VAL A 16 15.55 -9.56 7.19
N THR A 17 16.02 -10.26 8.23
CA THR A 17 16.11 -9.73 9.59
C THR A 17 17.55 -9.83 10.12
N ARG A 18 17.87 -9.04 11.14
CA ARG A 18 19.21 -8.96 11.68
C ARG A 18 19.24 -9.24 13.19
N ALA A 19 20.17 -10.10 13.59
CA ALA A 19 20.50 -10.38 14.99
C ALA A 19 22.03 -10.22 15.21
N GLY A 20 22.46 -9.08 15.74
CA GLY A 20 23.87 -8.76 15.87
C GLY A 20 24.62 -8.70 14.52
N ARG A 21 25.50 -9.66 14.26
CA ARG A 21 26.24 -9.80 13.00
C ARG A 21 25.61 -10.80 12.02
N GLU A 22 24.58 -11.49 12.46
CA GLU A 22 23.87 -12.48 11.64
C GLU A 22 22.69 -11.84 10.90
N LEU A 23 22.55 -12.20 9.64
CA LEU A 23 21.42 -11.88 8.78
C LEU A 23 20.62 -13.15 8.54
N ASN A 24 19.35 -13.10 8.85
CA ASN A 24 18.40 -14.16 8.57
C ASN A 24 17.63 -13.84 7.30
N PHE A 25 17.68 -14.77 6.34
CA PHE A 25 16.90 -14.74 5.10
C PHE A 25 15.85 -15.84 5.20
N ALA A 26 14.57 -15.48 5.22
CA ALA A 26 13.49 -16.44 5.32
C ALA A 26 12.38 -16.14 4.32
N VAL A 27 11.96 -17.14 3.58
CA VAL A 27 10.95 -17.03 2.53
C VAL A 27 10.01 -18.22 2.54
N ALA A 28 8.72 -17.95 2.30
CA ALA A 28 7.72 -19.02 2.15
C ALA A 28 7.81 -19.63 0.75
N VAL A 29 8.03 -20.93 0.68
CA VAL A 29 8.19 -21.71 -0.55
C VAL A 29 7.28 -22.93 -0.48
N GLN A 30 6.45 -23.12 -1.49
CA GLN A 30 5.55 -24.28 -1.57
C GLN A 30 6.37 -25.58 -1.46
N ASP A 31 5.81 -26.56 -0.74
CA ASP A 31 6.46 -27.85 -0.55
C ASP A 31 6.89 -28.53 -1.87
N GLY A 32 8.05 -29.18 -1.85
CA GLY A 32 8.66 -29.85 -2.99
C GLY A 32 9.34 -28.95 -4.03
N LYS A 33 9.36 -27.62 -3.83
CA LYS A 33 10.07 -26.70 -4.74
C LYS A 33 11.50 -26.42 -4.27
N ASP A 34 12.43 -26.39 -5.22
CA ASP A 34 13.78 -25.93 -4.96
C ASP A 34 13.80 -24.43 -4.64
N CYS A 35 14.71 -24.04 -3.75
CA CYS A 35 14.91 -22.65 -3.37
C CYS A 35 16.39 -22.36 -3.15
N SER A 36 16.85 -21.24 -3.73
CA SER A 36 18.21 -20.70 -3.50
C SER A 36 18.14 -19.21 -3.21
N LEU A 37 19.02 -18.73 -2.35
CA LEU A 37 19.27 -17.30 -2.13
C LEU A 37 20.31 -16.82 -3.16
N LEU A 38 19.94 -15.80 -3.93
CA LEU A 38 20.82 -15.13 -4.89
C LEU A 38 21.35 -13.83 -4.28
N LEU A 39 22.65 -13.69 -4.18
CA LEU A 39 23.31 -12.48 -3.70
C LEU A 39 24.05 -11.81 -4.86
N TYR A 40 23.69 -10.57 -5.14
CA TYR A 40 24.28 -9.75 -6.20
C TYR A 40 25.13 -8.64 -5.56
N ARG A 41 26.30 -8.36 -6.13
CA ARG A 41 26.94 -7.08 -5.83
C ARG A 41 26.12 -5.97 -6.45
N LYS A 42 25.97 -4.87 -5.73
CA LYS A 42 25.17 -3.73 -6.19
C LYS A 42 25.61 -3.28 -7.58
N GLY A 43 24.62 -3.18 -8.48
CA GLY A 43 24.84 -2.79 -9.88
C GLY A 43 25.30 -3.90 -10.81
N MET A 44 25.34 -5.16 -10.35
CA MET A 44 25.69 -6.32 -11.20
C MET A 44 24.42 -7.07 -11.59
N ASP A 45 24.35 -7.50 -12.84
CA ASP A 45 23.22 -8.26 -13.37
C ASP A 45 23.21 -9.72 -12.92
N GLU A 46 24.41 -10.33 -12.81
CA GLU A 46 24.56 -11.73 -12.42
C GLU A 46 24.83 -11.88 -10.92
N PRO A 47 24.28 -12.93 -10.28
CA PRO A 47 24.56 -13.19 -8.87
C PRO A 47 26.04 -13.58 -8.66
N GLU A 48 26.68 -12.97 -7.68
CA GLU A 48 28.00 -13.38 -7.24
C GLU A 48 27.95 -14.74 -6.51
N LEU A 49 26.83 -15.00 -5.82
CA LEU A 49 26.60 -16.21 -5.06
C LEU A 49 25.17 -16.70 -5.24
N GLU A 50 25.05 -18.00 -5.37
CA GLU A 50 23.80 -18.75 -5.27
C GLU A 50 23.97 -19.77 -4.14
N LEU A 51 23.08 -19.71 -3.14
CA LEU A 51 23.14 -20.49 -1.92
C LEU A 51 21.85 -21.29 -1.77
N ASP A 52 21.96 -22.62 -1.87
CA ASP A 52 20.80 -23.50 -1.80
C ASP A 52 20.31 -23.67 -0.36
N PHE A 53 18.98 -23.69 -0.19
CA PHE A 53 18.37 -24.08 1.07
C PHE A 53 18.28 -25.60 1.16
N ILE A 54 19.18 -26.19 1.94
CA ILE A 54 19.21 -27.63 2.22
C ILE A 54 18.09 -28.04 3.18
N ASP A 55 17.86 -29.34 3.35
CA ASP A 55 16.74 -29.88 4.15
C ASP A 55 16.73 -29.34 5.58
N ASP A 56 17.88 -29.22 6.25
CA ASP A 56 18.00 -28.67 7.61
C ASP A 56 17.58 -27.19 7.71
N MET A 57 17.41 -26.48 6.59
CA MET A 57 17.00 -25.09 6.49
C MET A 57 15.51 -24.95 6.10
N ARG A 58 14.78 -26.05 6.05
CA ARG A 58 13.36 -26.11 5.69
C ARG A 58 12.49 -26.42 6.90
N PHE A 59 11.45 -25.61 7.11
CA PHE A 59 10.52 -25.69 8.24
C PHE A 59 9.09 -25.57 7.68
N GLY A 60 8.45 -26.68 7.40
CA GLY A 60 7.20 -26.68 6.63
C GLY A 60 7.40 -26.01 5.26
N GLU A 61 6.58 -25.04 4.94
CA GLU A 61 6.71 -24.24 3.70
C GLU A 61 7.65 -23.03 3.85
N ILE A 62 8.59 -23.00 4.81
CA ILE A 62 9.53 -21.88 4.99
C ILE A 62 10.97 -22.37 4.81
N CYS A 63 11.69 -21.69 3.93
CA CYS A 63 13.15 -21.80 3.82
C CYS A 63 13.80 -20.68 4.63
N ALA A 64 14.70 -21.00 5.57
CA ALA A 64 15.36 -20.02 6.43
C ALA A 64 16.87 -20.29 6.54
N MET A 65 17.69 -19.28 6.23
CA MET A 65 19.15 -19.32 6.24
C MET A 65 19.73 -18.14 7.01
N SER A 66 20.72 -18.38 7.86
CA SER A 66 21.48 -17.34 8.54
C SER A 66 22.88 -17.20 7.95
N LEU A 67 23.29 -15.97 7.65
CA LEU A 67 24.61 -15.59 7.15
C LEU A 67 25.29 -14.65 8.13
N GLU A 68 26.49 -15.01 8.61
CA GLU A 68 27.26 -14.14 9.50
C GLU A 68 28.27 -13.30 8.73
N GLY A 69 28.25 -11.98 8.93
CA GLY A 69 29.28 -11.04 8.45
C GLY A 69 29.15 -10.63 6.98
N LEU A 70 27.98 -10.82 6.35
CA LEU A 70 27.71 -10.27 5.01
C LEU A 70 27.78 -8.74 5.05
N PRO A 71 28.59 -8.09 4.17
CA PRO A 71 28.66 -6.63 4.08
C PRO A 71 27.41 -6.09 3.36
N VAL A 72 26.35 -5.83 4.11
CA VAL A 72 25.01 -5.44 3.61
C VAL A 72 25.01 -4.26 2.64
N GLN A 73 25.97 -3.34 2.77
CA GLN A 73 26.09 -2.17 1.91
C GLN A 73 26.53 -2.51 0.47
N GLU A 74 27.13 -3.67 0.28
CA GLU A 74 27.68 -4.11 -1.01
C GLU A 74 26.74 -5.03 -1.78
N TYR A 75 25.73 -5.61 -1.11
CA TYR A 75 24.87 -6.63 -1.68
C TYR A 75 23.40 -6.23 -1.76
N GLU A 76 22.74 -6.77 -2.75
CA GLU A 76 21.31 -6.88 -2.95
C GLU A 76 20.96 -8.33 -3.24
N TYR A 77 19.69 -8.72 -3.16
CA TYR A 77 19.32 -10.12 -3.23
C TYR A 77 18.01 -10.37 -3.97
N ASN A 78 17.80 -11.61 -4.36
CA ASN A 78 16.55 -12.22 -4.77
C ASN A 78 16.55 -13.70 -4.33
N TYR A 79 15.48 -14.39 -4.61
CA TYR A 79 15.42 -15.85 -4.52
C TYR A 79 15.30 -16.47 -5.90
N ARG A 80 15.82 -17.70 -6.06
CA ARG A 80 15.47 -18.56 -7.17
C ARG A 80 14.57 -19.67 -6.64
N ILE A 81 13.34 -19.74 -7.10
CA ILE A 81 12.37 -20.76 -6.69
C ILE A 81 11.95 -21.52 -7.96
N ASP A 82 12.20 -22.82 -7.98
CA ASP A 82 11.84 -23.69 -9.11
C ASP A 82 12.38 -23.13 -10.45
N GLY A 83 13.64 -22.71 -10.44
CA GLY A 83 14.37 -22.14 -11.58
C GLY A 83 14.04 -20.68 -11.92
N LYS A 84 13.02 -20.06 -11.30
CA LYS A 84 12.61 -18.67 -11.55
C LYS A 84 13.16 -17.71 -10.52
N ILE A 85 13.71 -16.59 -10.98
CA ILE A 85 14.11 -15.49 -10.08
C ILE A 85 12.86 -14.74 -9.62
N VAL A 86 12.71 -14.62 -8.31
CA VAL A 86 11.59 -13.93 -7.66
C VAL A 86 12.09 -12.99 -6.58
N GLN A 87 11.39 -11.89 -6.38
CA GLN A 87 11.64 -10.97 -5.28
C GLN A 87 11.04 -11.53 -3.99
N ASP A 88 11.64 -11.15 -2.88
CA ASP A 88 11.11 -11.44 -1.56
C ASP A 88 9.78 -10.69 -1.34
N PRO A 89 8.67 -11.39 -1.02
CA PRO A 89 7.42 -10.72 -0.69
C PRO A 89 7.52 -9.77 0.52
N TYR A 90 8.51 -9.96 1.39
CA TYR A 90 8.77 -9.14 2.58
C TYR A 90 9.89 -8.09 2.36
N ALA A 91 10.36 -7.91 1.13
CA ALA A 91 11.38 -6.90 0.83
C ALA A 91 10.88 -5.49 1.17
N VAL A 92 11.67 -4.75 1.94
CA VAL A 92 11.34 -3.39 2.41
C VAL A 92 11.77 -2.28 1.44
N GLU A 93 12.49 -2.62 0.40
CA GLU A 93 12.87 -1.74 -0.70
C GLU A 93 13.15 -2.60 -1.95
N ILE A 94 12.59 -2.18 -3.08
CA ILE A 94 12.81 -2.80 -4.40
C ILE A 94 13.42 -1.76 -5.33
N ARG A 95 14.44 -2.15 -6.09
CA ARG A 95 15.05 -1.33 -7.14
C ARG A 95 14.76 -1.88 -8.53
N GLY A 96 14.75 -0.97 -9.52
CA GLY A 96 14.50 -1.26 -10.93
C GLY A 96 13.19 -0.67 -11.46
N ARG A 97 12.40 0.04 -10.62
CA ARG A 97 11.17 0.75 -11.01
C ARG A 97 11.17 2.22 -10.59
N GLU A 98 12.32 2.88 -10.67
CA GLU A 98 12.47 4.29 -10.26
C GLU A 98 11.77 5.27 -11.21
N ILE A 99 11.50 4.86 -12.45
CA ILE A 99 10.90 5.72 -13.47
C ILE A 99 9.45 5.30 -13.71
N TRP A 100 8.52 6.19 -13.36
CA TRP A 100 7.08 5.98 -13.56
C TRP A 100 6.74 5.70 -15.03
N GLY A 101 5.93 4.66 -15.24
CA GLY A 101 5.45 4.28 -16.58
C GLY A 101 6.49 3.61 -17.47
N LYS A 102 7.68 3.33 -16.96
CA LYS A 102 8.68 2.54 -17.67
C LYS A 102 8.46 1.06 -17.44
N ALA A 103 8.26 0.29 -18.51
CA ALA A 103 8.18 -1.15 -18.42
C ALA A 103 9.51 -1.73 -17.93
N VAL A 104 9.45 -2.70 -17.03
CA VAL A 104 10.57 -3.56 -16.68
C VAL A 104 10.62 -4.70 -17.69
N GLU A 105 11.75 -4.91 -18.34
CA GLU A 105 11.88 -5.94 -19.39
C GLU A 105 11.66 -7.35 -18.84
N GLU A 106 12.18 -7.61 -17.63
CA GLU A 106 12.05 -8.86 -16.91
C GLU A 106 11.94 -8.57 -15.42
N GLU A 107 10.92 -9.09 -14.74
CA GLU A 107 10.80 -8.92 -13.28
C GLU A 107 11.99 -9.49 -12.51
N GLY A 108 12.64 -10.54 -13.03
CA GLY A 108 13.85 -11.08 -12.46
C GLY A 108 15.04 -10.11 -12.37
N LYS A 109 14.99 -8.96 -13.07
CA LYS A 109 15.98 -7.88 -12.97
C LYS A 109 15.75 -6.92 -11.81
N LEU A 110 14.57 -6.96 -11.18
CA LEU A 110 14.32 -6.20 -9.94
C LEU A 110 15.20 -6.76 -8.82
N ARG A 111 15.63 -5.89 -7.90
CA ARG A 111 16.52 -6.26 -6.78
C ARG A 111 15.95 -5.87 -5.44
N CYS A 112 15.88 -6.83 -4.55
CA CYS A 112 15.56 -6.59 -3.14
C CYS A 112 16.78 -6.00 -2.43
N GLN A 113 16.56 -4.92 -1.69
CA GLN A 113 17.62 -4.26 -0.93
C GLN A 113 17.67 -4.78 0.50
N ILE A 114 18.89 -4.96 1.02
CA ILE A 114 19.12 -5.29 2.44
C ILE A 114 19.25 -3.96 3.19
N ARG A 115 18.23 -3.60 3.99
CA ARG A 115 18.19 -2.29 4.63
C ARG A 115 17.97 -2.39 6.14
N PHE A 116 18.87 -1.77 6.92
CA PHE A 116 18.81 -1.68 8.39
C PHE A 116 19.14 -0.29 8.90
N GLU A 117 19.04 0.72 8.05
CA GLU A 117 19.33 2.09 8.43
C GLU A 117 18.27 2.63 9.40
N SER A 118 18.74 3.27 10.47
CA SER A 118 17.85 3.97 11.40
C SER A 118 17.39 5.29 10.80
N PHE A 119 16.13 5.63 11.06
CA PHE A 119 15.56 6.95 10.75
C PHE A 119 15.33 7.72 12.05
N SER A 120 15.74 9.00 12.09
CA SER A 120 15.46 9.84 13.24
C SER A 120 14.04 10.38 13.20
N TRP A 121 13.19 9.86 14.03
CA TRP A 121 11.81 10.32 14.18
C TRP A 121 11.70 11.63 14.98
N ALA A 122 12.77 12.05 15.67
CA ALA A 122 12.83 13.30 16.45
C ALA A 122 11.66 13.46 17.45
N GLY A 123 11.33 12.37 18.15
CA GLY A 123 10.23 12.34 19.14
C GLY A 123 8.83 12.21 18.54
N ASP A 124 8.71 11.91 17.24
CA ASP A 124 7.44 11.66 16.58
C ASP A 124 6.71 10.46 17.20
N HIS A 125 5.40 10.56 17.27
CA HIS A 125 4.49 9.51 17.72
C HIS A 125 3.13 9.66 17.00
N PRO A 126 2.32 8.58 16.91
CA PRO A 126 0.98 8.64 16.35
C PRO A 126 0.12 9.70 17.04
N LEU A 127 -0.62 10.47 16.28
CA LEU A 127 -1.46 11.58 16.79
C LEU A 127 -2.68 11.07 17.54
N ALA A 128 -3.21 9.92 17.14
CA ALA A 128 -4.39 9.28 17.73
C ALA A 128 -5.59 10.24 17.90
N LEU A 129 -5.87 11.02 16.85
CA LEU A 129 -6.98 11.98 16.85
C LEU A 129 -8.32 11.26 17.07
N PRO A 130 -9.20 11.79 17.93
CA PRO A 130 -10.57 11.28 18.03
C PRO A 130 -11.27 11.33 16.67
N VAL A 131 -12.03 10.29 16.33
CA VAL A 131 -12.69 10.17 15.02
C VAL A 131 -13.64 11.32 14.71
N GLU A 132 -14.22 11.92 15.74
CA GLU A 132 -15.10 13.10 15.65
C GLU A 132 -14.39 14.38 15.18
N GLN A 133 -13.06 14.39 15.24
CA GLN A 133 -12.20 15.50 14.78
C GLN A 133 -11.58 15.23 13.41
N CYS A 134 -11.88 14.07 12.82
CA CYS A 134 -11.24 13.65 11.58
C CYS A 134 -11.95 14.20 10.35
N VAL A 135 -11.18 14.89 9.51
CA VAL A 135 -11.57 15.31 8.16
C VAL A 135 -10.57 14.67 7.21
N LEU A 136 -11.02 13.62 6.51
CA LEU A 136 -10.19 12.81 5.62
C LEU A 136 -10.16 13.40 4.20
N TYR A 137 -8.97 13.53 3.63
CA TYR A 137 -8.75 13.87 2.23
C TYR A 137 -7.97 12.76 1.55
N LYS A 138 -8.60 12.05 0.60
CA LYS A 138 -7.99 10.98 -0.18
C LYS A 138 -7.36 11.54 -1.44
N THR A 139 -6.13 11.12 -1.75
CA THR A 139 -5.44 11.53 -2.97
C THR A 139 -4.42 10.50 -3.45
N HIS A 140 -4.08 10.60 -4.74
CA HIS A 140 -3.02 9.81 -5.36
C HIS A 140 -1.71 10.57 -5.33
N VAL A 141 -0.59 9.92 -4.92
CA VAL A 141 0.72 10.58 -4.76
C VAL A 141 1.11 11.36 -6.00
N ARG A 142 1.04 10.71 -7.16
CA ARG A 142 1.41 11.34 -8.43
C ARG A 142 0.35 12.35 -8.90
N GLY A 143 -0.93 11.96 -8.90
CA GLY A 143 -2.01 12.80 -9.42
C GLY A 143 -2.16 14.13 -8.71
N PHE A 144 -1.86 14.18 -7.40
CA PHE A 144 -2.06 15.38 -6.59
C PHE A 144 -1.13 16.55 -6.95
N THR A 145 0.05 16.26 -7.49
CA THR A 145 1.06 17.31 -7.68
C THR A 145 1.67 17.37 -9.09
N MET A 146 1.20 16.53 -10.05
CA MET A 146 1.75 16.50 -11.40
C MET A 146 1.38 17.69 -12.27
N ASP A 147 0.20 18.27 -12.06
CA ASP A 147 -0.20 19.48 -12.80
C ASP A 147 0.66 20.67 -12.39
N ALA A 148 1.01 21.50 -13.37
CA ALA A 148 1.85 22.68 -13.14
C ALA A 148 1.24 23.67 -12.13
N SER A 149 -0.10 23.72 -12.02
CA SER A 149 -0.82 24.56 -11.05
C SER A 149 -0.56 24.15 -9.59
N ALA A 150 -0.05 22.93 -9.36
CA ALA A 150 0.35 22.50 -8.03
C ALA A 150 1.51 23.36 -7.45
N GLY A 151 2.37 23.90 -8.32
CA GLY A 151 3.44 24.83 -7.93
C GLY A 151 4.50 24.22 -7.01
N VAL A 152 4.77 22.92 -7.15
CA VAL A 152 5.76 22.18 -6.35
C VAL A 152 7.04 21.93 -7.15
N ARG A 153 8.17 21.75 -6.45
CA ARG A 153 9.47 21.47 -7.06
C ARG A 153 9.63 20.01 -7.47
N HIS A 154 8.94 19.12 -6.76
CA HIS A 154 9.05 17.66 -6.95
C HIS A 154 7.69 17.05 -7.27
N PRO A 155 7.11 17.32 -8.47
CA PRO A 155 5.79 16.83 -8.82
C PRO A 155 5.73 15.31 -8.85
N GLY A 156 4.60 14.75 -8.42
CA GLY A 156 4.32 13.32 -8.44
C GLY A 156 5.07 12.47 -7.42
N THR A 157 5.66 13.10 -6.38
CA THR A 157 6.48 12.42 -5.37
C THR A 157 6.03 12.70 -3.94
N PHE A 158 6.54 11.91 -2.98
CA PHE A 158 6.33 12.17 -1.54
C PHE A 158 6.85 13.57 -1.13
N ALA A 159 7.96 14.00 -1.71
CA ALA A 159 8.49 15.35 -1.48
C ALA A 159 7.52 16.42 -1.98
N GLY A 160 6.87 16.22 -3.13
CA GLY A 160 5.84 17.12 -3.65
C GLY A 160 4.62 17.22 -2.74
N ILE A 161 4.15 16.11 -2.18
CA ILE A 161 3.07 16.12 -1.17
C ILE A 161 3.50 16.90 0.07
N LYS A 162 4.73 16.71 0.55
CA LYS A 162 5.27 17.47 1.68
C LYS A 162 5.22 18.98 1.43
N GLU A 163 5.52 19.44 0.22
CA GLU A 163 5.42 20.86 -0.16
C GLU A 163 3.97 21.38 -0.10
N LYS A 164 2.96 20.51 -0.20
CA LYS A 164 1.52 20.85 -0.13
C LYS A 164 0.96 20.85 1.29
N ILE A 165 1.71 20.53 2.33
CA ILE A 165 1.23 20.54 3.72
C ILE A 165 0.58 21.89 4.13
N PRO A 166 1.12 23.06 3.80
CA PRO A 166 0.46 24.32 4.10
C PRO A 166 -0.92 24.47 3.43
N TYR A 167 -1.07 23.98 2.19
CA TYR A 167 -2.35 23.94 1.49
C TYR A 167 -3.33 23.00 2.20
N LEU A 168 -2.92 21.79 2.56
CA LEU A 168 -3.74 20.82 3.26
C LEU A 168 -4.23 21.36 4.62
N LYS A 169 -3.37 22.03 5.36
CA LYS A 169 -3.74 22.73 6.59
C LYS A 169 -4.77 23.84 6.36
N LYS A 170 -4.59 24.66 5.31
CA LYS A 170 -5.53 25.71 4.95
C LYS A 170 -6.88 25.14 4.55
N LEU A 171 -6.90 23.97 3.93
CA LEU A 171 -8.12 23.23 3.59
C LEU A 171 -8.86 22.71 4.84
N GLY A 172 -8.16 22.61 5.98
CA GLY A 172 -8.74 22.18 7.26
C GLY A 172 -8.79 20.66 7.44
N ILE A 173 -8.05 19.89 6.64
CA ILE A 173 -7.98 18.45 6.81
C ILE A 173 -7.13 18.07 8.03
N THR A 174 -7.49 16.97 8.66
CA THR A 174 -6.75 16.38 9.79
C THR A 174 -6.21 14.99 9.46
N GLN A 175 -6.65 14.41 8.34
CA GLN A 175 -6.18 13.13 7.84
C GLN A 175 -5.92 13.21 6.33
N LEU A 176 -4.74 12.77 5.91
CA LEU A 176 -4.40 12.56 4.51
C LEU A 176 -4.42 11.07 4.22
N GLU A 177 -5.26 10.63 3.29
CA GLU A 177 -5.23 9.27 2.77
C GLU A 177 -4.49 9.25 1.45
N LEU A 178 -3.48 8.39 1.36
CA LEU A 178 -2.76 8.13 0.13
C LEU A 178 -3.21 6.80 -0.47
N MET A 179 -3.63 6.85 -1.74
CA MET A 179 -3.81 5.65 -2.56
C MET A 179 -2.50 4.86 -2.62
N PRO A 180 -2.50 3.60 -3.07
CA PRO A 180 -1.37 2.68 -2.91
C PRO A 180 0.00 3.31 -3.09
N VAL A 181 0.81 3.22 -2.03
CA VAL A 181 2.19 3.73 -1.97
C VAL A 181 3.23 2.61 -1.97
N TYR A 182 2.80 1.36 -1.90
CA TYR A 182 3.68 0.20 -2.00
C TYR A 182 4.17 -0.01 -3.43
N GLU A 183 5.21 -0.83 -3.62
CA GLU A 183 5.83 -1.04 -4.93
C GLU A 183 4.98 -1.98 -5.81
N PHE A 184 4.35 -1.43 -6.84
CA PHE A 184 3.55 -2.15 -7.84
C PHE A 184 4.07 -1.90 -9.26
N ALA A 185 3.72 -2.80 -10.18
CA ALA A 185 4.00 -2.62 -11.60
C ALA A 185 2.96 -1.70 -12.25
N GLU A 186 3.39 -0.57 -12.80
CA GLU A 186 2.52 0.30 -13.61
C GLU A 186 2.19 -0.36 -14.96
N ILE A 187 3.16 -1.09 -15.52
CA ILE A 187 3.01 -1.83 -16.78
C ILE A 187 3.29 -3.29 -16.47
N SER A 188 2.31 -4.17 -16.71
CA SER A 188 2.49 -5.60 -16.48
C SER A 188 3.34 -6.23 -17.60
N GLU A 189 4.07 -7.33 -17.27
CA GLU A 189 4.82 -8.13 -18.26
C GLU A 189 3.94 -8.59 -19.44
N ALA A 190 2.68 -8.94 -19.16
CA ALA A 190 1.73 -9.34 -20.18
C ALA A 190 1.43 -8.23 -21.20
N HIS A 191 1.55 -6.97 -20.79
CA HIS A 191 1.44 -5.81 -21.67
C HIS A 191 2.75 -5.51 -22.39
N ALA A 192 3.89 -5.64 -21.70
CA ALA A 192 5.21 -5.47 -22.30
C ALA A 192 5.49 -6.53 -23.39
N ALA A 193 5.08 -7.78 -23.16
CA ALA A 193 5.21 -8.86 -24.14
C ALA A 193 4.31 -8.71 -25.40
N LYS A 194 3.21 -7.95 -25.31
CA LYS A 194 2.31 -7.67 -26.42
C LYS A 194 2.78 -6.57 -27.37
N LYS A 195 3.97 -6.05 -27.23
CA LYS A 195 4.59 -5.03 -28.13
C LYS A 195 4.62 -5.43 -29.63
N HIS A 196 4.37 -6.69 -29.96
CA HIS A 196 4.29 -7.18 -31.34
C HIS A 196 2.87 -7.31 -31.92
N MET A 197 1.82 -6.99 -31.15
CA MET A 197 0.48 -6.90 -31.70
C MET A 197 0.21 -5.48 -32.23
N PRO A 198 -0.43 -5.32 -33.41
CA PRO A 198 -0.76 -4.00 -33.89
C PRO A 198 -1.67 -3.29 -32.90
N VAL A 199 -1.12 -2.25 -32.25
CA VAL A 199 -1.86 -1.37 -31.36
C VAL A 199 -2.98 -0.73 -32.19
N ARG A 200 -4.24 -0.95 -31.84
CA ARG A 200 -5.35 -0.20 -32.39
C ARG A 200 -5.05 1.30 -32.18
N LYS A 201 -5.03 2.07 -33.24
CA LYS A 201 -4.77 3.51 -33.23
C LYS A 201 -5.67 4.17 -32.19
N GLY A 202 -5.10 4.68 -31.08
CA GLY A 202 -5.83 5.32 -29.97
C GLY A 202 -5.75 4.63 -28.61
N MET A 203 -5.29 3.38 -28.51
CA MET A 203 -5.00 2.73 -27.22
C MET A 203 -3.52 2.90 -26.91
N GLY A 204 -3.18 3.91 -26.13
CA GLY A 204 -1.90 3.97 -25.43
C GLY A 204 -1.74 2.75 -24.50
N GLU A 205 -0.50 2.40 -24.14
CA GLU A 205 -0.24 1.37 -23.14
C GLU A 205 -1.00 1.77 -21.86
N ARG A 206 -1.91 0.92 -21.40
CA ARG A 206 -2.65 1.17 -20.15
C ARG A 206 -1.72 1.02 -18.97
N ILE A 207 -1.65 2.06 -18.16
CA ILE A 207 -0.89 2.09 -16.93
C ILE A 207 -1.82 1.70 -15.78
N ASN A 208 -1.38 0.78 -14.90
CA ASN A 208 -1.98 0.58 -13.60
C ASN A 208 -1.70 1.84 -12.74
N TYR A 209 -2.57 2.85 -12.89
CA TYR A 209 -2.38 4.14 -12.26
C TYR A 209 -2.64 4.10 -10.75
N TRP A 210 -3.65 3.31 -10.34
CA TRP A 210 -4.12 3.24 -8.96
C TRP A 210 -3.25 2.35 -8.06
N GLY A 211 -2.52 1.37 -8.63
CA GLY A 211 -1.68 0.45 -7.89
C GLY A 211 -2.41 -0.76 -7.31
N TYR A 212 -3.63 -1.04 -7.77
CA TYR A 212 -4.36 -2.24 -7.34
C TYR A 212 -3.82 -3.49 -8.02
N GLY A 213 -3.75 -4.60 -7.26
CA GLY A 213 -3.28 -5.88 -7.73
C GLY A 213 -2.10 -6.42 -6.94
N LYS A 214 -1.39 -7.39 -7.52
CA LYS A 214 -0.21 -7.99 -6.90
C LYS A 214 0.94 -6.99 -6.83
N ALA A 215 1.58 -6.89 -5.67
CA ALA A 215 2.62 -5.90 -5.41
C ALA A 215 3.63 -6.39 -4.36
N HIS A 216 4.69 -5.62 -4.15
CA HIS A 216 5.63 -5.78 -3.02
C HIS A 216 5.16 -4.86 -1.89
N TYR A 217 4.29 -5.39 -1.03
CA TYR A 217 3.51 -4.62 -0.06
C TYR A 217 4.32 -3.97 1.05
N PHE A 218 5.56 -4.43 1.32
CA PHE A 218 6.43 -3.89 2.37
C PHE A 218 7.33 -2.76 1.89
N ALA A 219 7.49 -2.59 0.58
CA ALA A 219 8.38 -1.62 -0.02
C ALA A 219 7.60 -0.38 -0.50
N PRO A 220 8.01 0.85 -0.14
CA PRO A 220 7.46 2.06 -0.75
C PRO A 220 7.81 2.12 -2.22
N LYS A 221 6.91 2.70 -3.02
CA LYS A 221 7.07 2.82 -4.46
C LYS A 221 8.26 3.68 -4.85
N ALA A 222 9.21 3.10 -5.57
CA ALA A 222 10.47 3.75 -5.95
C ALA A 222 10.23 5.00 -6.82
N SER A 223 9.30 4.95 -7.75
CA SER A 223 8.99 6.07 -8.65
C SER A 223 8.25 7.24 -7.98
N TYR A 224 7.85 7.11 -6.70
CA TYR A 224 7.29 8.22 -5.92
C TYR A 224 8.36 8.98 -5.11
N SER A 225 9.62 8.65 -5.28
CA SER A 225 10.74 9.35 -4.62
C SER A 225 11.44 10.31 -5.57
N ALA A 226 11.67 11.55 -5.10
CA ALA A 226 12.47 12.53 -5.80
C ALA A 226 13.97 12.37 -5.51
N SER A 227 14.31 11.79 -4.37
CA SER A 227 15.70 11.64 -3.89
C SER A 227 16.34 10.31 -4.28
N GLY A 228 15.56 9.35 -4.81
CA GLY A 228 16.00 7.96 -5.02
C GLY A 228 16.04 7.11 -3.74
N ASP A 229 15.56 7.64 -2.59
CA ASP A 229 15.37 6.92 -1.33
C ASP A 229 13.90 7.01 -0.89
N PRO A 230 13.02 6.14 -1.42
CA PRO A 230 11.59 6.20 -1.15
C PRO A 230 11.27 5.95 0.32
N VAL A 231 12.04 5.12 1.01
CA VAL A 231 11.85 4.80 2.44
C VAL A 231 12.05 6.05 3.31
N LYS A 232 13.17 6.74 3.12
CA LYS A 232 13.49 7.95 3.88
C LYS A 232 12.55 9.10 3.54
N GLU A 233 12.18 9.22 2.26
CA GLU A 233 11.32 10.30 1.80
C GLU A 233 9.90 10.16 2.36
N LEU A 234 9.35 8.94 2.35
CA LEU A 234 8.03 8.68 2.94
C LEU A 234 8.04 8.86 4.47
N LYS A 235 9.04 8.32 5.19
CA LYS A 235 9.20 8.56 6.64
C LYS A 235 9.29 10.05 6.96
N THR A 236 9.96 10.82 6.11
CA THR A 236 10.04 12.29 6.24
C THR A 236 8.68 12.94 6.04
N LEU A 237 7.91 12.50 5.05
CA LEU A 237 6.55 13.00 4.83
C LEU A 237 5.66 12.75 6.06
N VAL A 238 5.64 11.52 6.60
CA VAL A 238 4.87 11.18 7.80
C VAL A 238 5.21 12.11 8.95
N ARG A 239 6.50 12.22 9.28
CA ARG A 239 6.97 13.08 10.37
C ARG A 239 6.54 14.55 10.19
N GLU A 240 6.59 15.09 8.96
CA GLU A 240 6.17 16.46 8.70
C GLU A 240 4.64 16.62 8.73
N LEU A 241 3.86 15.62 8.33
CA LEU A 241 2.40 15.60 8.50
C LEU A 241 2.04 15.66 9.99
N HIS A 242 2.62 14.79 10.82
CA HIS A 242 2.37 14.76 12.27
C HIS A 242 2.72 16.07 12.95
N ARG A 243 3.86 16.70 12.60
CA ARG A 243 4.23 18.04 13.10
C ARG A 243 3.21 19.11 12.77
N ASN A 244 2.40 18.87 11.75
CA ASN A 244 1.35 19.79 11.32
C ASN A 244 -0.05 19.35 11.77
N GLY A 245 -0.16 18.32 12.61
CA GLY A 245 -1.42 17.81 13.15
C GLY A 245 -2.26 17.04 12.13
N ILE A 246 -1.62 16.43 11.12
CA ILE A 246 -2.27 15.64 10.07
C ILE A 246 -1.83 14.20 10.21
N GLU A 247 -2.77 13.28 10.40
CA GLU A 247 -2.57 11.84 10.37
C GLU A 247 -2.38 11.34 8.94
N LEU A 248 -1.61 10.25 8.77
CA LEU A 248 -1.46 9.56 7.49
C LEU A 248 -2.20 8.23 7.50
N ILE A 249 -3.11 8.08 6.55
CA ILE A 249 -3.81 6.83 6.23
C ILE A 249 -3.25 6.29 4.91
N LEU A 250 -2.96 5.01 4.83
CA LEU A 250 -2.50 4.38 3.59
C LEU A 250 -3.51 3.36 3.08
N GLU A 251 -3.76 3.38 1.78
CA GLU A 251 -4.63 2.41 1.13
C GLU A 251 -3.86 1.17 0.71
N PHE A 252 -4.40 -0.01 1.07
CA PHE A 252 -3.89 -1.31 0.65
C PHE A 252 -5.00 -2.11 -0.04
N TYR A 253 -4.65 -2.70 -1.17
CA TYR A 253 -5.47 -3.67 -1.86
C TYR A 253 -4.74 -5.00 -1.91
N PHE A 254 -5.26 -5.99 -1.19
CA PHE A 254 -4.73 -7.35 -1.20
C PHE A 254 -5.60 -8.22 -2.11
N PRO A 255 -5.01 -8.89 -3.14
CA PRO A 255 -5.75 -9.81 -3.99
C PRO A 255 -6.39 -10.95 -3.19
N GLU A 256 -7.47 -11.51 -3.72
CA GLU A 256 -8.08 -12.73 -3.19
C GLU A 256 -7.02 -13.82 -2.94
N ARG A 257 -7.19 -14.58 -1.87
CA ARG A 257 -6.27 -15.64 -1.43
C ARG A 257 -4.91 -15.15 -0.91
N THR A 258 -4.71 -13.86 -0.68
CA THR A 258 -3.55 -13.39 0.07
C THR A 258 -3.58 -14.01 1.47
N ARG A 259 -2.45 -14.53 1.95
CA ARG A 259 -2.37 -15.13 3.29
C ARG A 259 -2.59 -14.05 4.36
N VAL A 260 -3.50 -14.30 5.31
CA VAL A 260 -3.79 -13.37 6.42
C VAL A 260 -2.53 -13.00 7.18
N GLY A 261 -1.61 -13.95 7.40
CA GLY A 261 -0.32 -13.67 8.06
C GLY A 261 0.50 -12.61 7.34
N LEU A 262 0.56 -12.62 5.99
CA LEU A 262 1.25 -11.59 5.22
C LEU A 262 0.59 -10.21 5.40
N VAL A 263 -0.75 -10.16 5.38
CA VAL A 263 -1.51 -8.91 5.61
C VAL A 263 -1.20 -8.35 6.99
N MET A 264 -1.26 -9.19 8.03
CA MET A 264 -0.95 -8.80 9.40
C MET A 264 0.47 -8.25 9.56
N ASP A 265 1.45 -8.99 9.04
CA ASP A 265 2.86 -8.58 9.10
C ASP A 265 3.10 -7.29 8.32
N CYS A 266 2.46 -7.14 7.16
CA CYS A 266 2.54 -5.94 6.34
C CYS A 266 2.01 -4.71 7.10
N ILE A 267 0.79 -4.75 7.61
CA ILE A 267 0.20 -3.59 8.30
C ILE A 267 0.98 -3.27 9.59
N ARG A 268 1.39 -4.29 10.37
CA ARG A 268 2.27 -4.10 11.52
C ARG A 268 3.61 -3.45 11.15
N HIS A 269 4.20 -3.84 10.01
CA HIS A 269 5.41 -3.21 9.48
C HIS A 269 5.20 -1.72 9.22
N TRP A 270 4.15 -1.34 8.48
CA TRP A 270 3.88 0.06 8.17
C TRP A 270 3.61 0.91 9.42
N VAL A 271 2.84 0.39 10.38
CA VAL A 271 2.59 1.10 11.64
C VAL A 271 3.87 1.29 12.45
N ARG A 272 4.72 0.26 12.56
CA ARG A 272 5.93 0.31 13.39
C ARG A 272 7.08 1.08 12.73
N GLU A 273 7.27 0.89 11.41
CA GLU A 273 8.43 1.44 10.71
C GLU A 273 8.15 2.82 10.12
N TYR A 274 6.89 3.10 9.74
CA TYR A 274 6.51 4.36 9.10
C TYR A 274 5.62 5.23 9.97
N HIS A 275 5.21 4.79 11.16
CA HIS A 275 4.34 5.53 12.08
C HIS A 275 3.03 5.98 11.46
N ILE A 276 2.48 5.21 10.51
CA ILE A 276 1.18 5.55 9.92
C ILE A 276 0.07 5.44 10.98
N ASP A 277 -0.94 6.30 10.87
CA ASP A 277 -2.05 6.38 11.84
C ASP A 277 -3.22 5.48 11.46
N GLY A 278 -3.27 5.04 10.22
CA GLY A 278 -4.33 4.14 9.78
C GLY A 278 -4.10 3.55 8.40
N VAL A 279 -5.01 2.65 8.06
CA VAL A 279 -5.05 1.97 6.77
C VAL A 279 -6.48 1.90 6.24
N GLN A 280 -6.63 2.00 4.92
CA GLN A 280 -7.84 1.55 4.23
C GLN A 280 -7.51 0.24 3.53
N ILE A 281 -8.36 -0.78 3.70
CA ILE A 281 -8.20 -2.10 3.08
C ILE A 281 -9.48 -2.53 2.36
N ASN A 282 -9.32 -3.39 1.35
CA ASN A 282 -10.47 -4.03 0.71
C ASN A 282 -11.23 -4.93 1.69
N SER A 283 -12.54 -5.02 1.49
CA SER A 283 -13.46 -5.75 2.37
C SER A 283 -13.27 -7.27 2.24
N ASP A 284 -12.38 -7.80 3.05
CA ASP A 284 -12.24 -9.24 3.31
C ASP A 284 -12.42 -9.46 4.81
N VAL A 285 -13.41 -10.28 5.18
CA VAL A 285 -13.78 -10.49 6.59
C VAL A 285 -12.62 -11.06 7.40
N ALA A 286 -11.81 -11.95 6.80
CA ALA A 286 -10.64 -12.50 7.50
C ALA A 286 -9.58 -11.44 7.78
N PHE A 287 -9.34 -10.52 6.85
CA PHE A 287 -8.38 -9.43 7.03
C PHE A 287 -8.89 -8.42 8.05
N THR A 288 -10.14 -7.92 7.88
CA THR A 288 -10.71 -6.90 8.76
C THR A 288 -10.83 -7.38 10.19
N THR A 289 -11.27 -8.63 10.42
CA THR A 289 -11.38 -9.23 11.75
C THR A 289 -10.00 -9.41 12.39
N ALA A 290 -9.02 -9.94 11.67
CA ALA A 290 -7.67 -10.14 12.20
C ALA A 290 -6.99 -8.82 12.58
N LEU A 291 -7.08 -7.79 11.72
CA LEU A 291 -6.51 -6.47 11.98
C LEU A 291 -7.19 -5.75 13.13
N ALA A 292 -8.52 -5.82 13.22
CA ALA A 292 -9.29 -5.19 14.29
C ALA A 292 -9.00 -5.80 15.68
N ALA A 293 -8.72 -7.11 15.71
CA ALA A 293 -8.38 -7.81 16.96
C ALA A 293 -6.90 -7.69 17.37
N ASP A 294 -6.04 -7.07 16.56
CA ASP A 294 -4.61 -6.98 16.84
C ASP A 294 -4.31 -5.91 17.92
N PRO A 295 -3.73 -6.29 19.08
CA PRO A 295 -3.40 -5.34 20.14
C PRO A 295 -2.41 -4.25 19.71
N LEU A 296 -1.51 -4.52 18.76
CA LEU A 296 -0.58 -3.53 18.22
C LEU A 296 -1.32 -2.44 17.46
N LEU A 297 -2.43 -2.79 16.81
CA LEU A 297 -3.24 -1.91 15.99
C LEU A 297 -4.41 -1.25 16.75
N ALA A 298 -4.53 -1.43 18.07
CA ALA A 298 -5.65 -0.96 18.87
C ALA A 298 -5.91 0.56 18.81
N LYS A 299 -4.95 1.35 18.34
CA LYS A 299 -5.08 2.80 18.10
C LYS A 299 -4.88 3.18 16.63
N THR A 300 -4.67 2.21 15.75
CA THR A 300 -4.54 2.40 14.30
C THR A 300 -5.94 2.43 13.68
N LYS A 301 -6.26 3.45 12.93
CA LYS A 301 -7.54 3.54 12.23
C LYS A 301 -7.56 2.54 11.08
N ILE A 302 -8.61 1.73 11.01
CA ILE A 302 -8.81 0.73 9.96
C ILE A 302 -10.09 1.11 9.22
N LEU A 303 -9.96 1.45 7.94
CA LEU A 303 -11.08 1.81 7.07
C LEU A 303 -11.37 0.65 6.13
N SER A 304 -12.64 0.32 5.95
CA SER A 304 -13.12 -0.70 5.01
C SER A 304 -14.58 -0.40 4.64
N GLU A 305 -15.14 -1.13 3.70
CA GLU A 305 -16.57 -1.02 3.37
C GLU A 305 -17.45 -1.67 4.43
N TYR A 306 -16.93 -2.72 5.11
CA TYR A 306 -17.69 -3.50 6.08
C TYR A 306 -16.81 -4.11 7.16
N PHE A 307 -17.35 -4.21 8.39
CA PHE A 307 -16.78 -4.97 9.51
C PHE A 307 -17.83 -5.91 10.10
N ASP A 308 -17.44 -7.15 10.34
CA ASP A 308 -18.25 -8.10 11.12
C ASP A 308 -18.06 -7.82 12.62
N THR A 309 -18.72 -6.77 13.10
CA THR A 309 -18.58 -6.32 14.49
C THR A 309 -19.03 -7.36 15.51
N GLY A 310 -19.91 -8.30 15.12
CA GLY A 310 -20.33 -9.40 15.99
C GLY A 310 -19.23 -10.43 16.28
N HIS A 311 -18.21 -10.52 15.40
CA HIS A 311 -17.02 -11.35 15.62
C HIS A 311 -15.83 -10.58 16.21
N ILE A 312 -15.84 -9.24 16.09
CA ILE A 312 -14.74 -8.38 16.58
C ILE A 312 -14.95 -8.01 18.05
N TYR A 313 -16.18 -7.71 18.44
CA TYR A 313 -16.53 -7.27 19.79
C TYR A 313 -17.49 -8.24 20.46
N GLU A 314 -17.32 -8.49 21.76
CA GLU A 314 -18.33 -9.16 22.55
C GLU A 314 -19.61 -8.31 22.60
N GLN A 315 -20.77 -8.94 22.80
CA GLN A 315 -22.07 -8.25 22.77
C GLN A 315 -22.07 -7.01 23.68
N GLU A 316 -22.40 -5.86 23.12
CA GLU A 316 -22.54 -4.54 23.78
C GLU A 316 -21.24 -3.81 24.14
N ASP A 317 -20.06 -4.37 23.95
CA ASP A 317 -18.82 -3.67 24.22
C ASP A 317 -18.60 -2.50 23.24
N GLN A 318 -18.37 -1.31 23.83
CA GLN A 318 -17.93 -0.15 23.07
C GLN A 318 -16.41 -0.01 23.23
N PRO A 319 -15.64 0.02 22.14
CA PRO A 319 -14.22 0.27 22.24
C PRO A 319 -13.98 1.66 22.83
N LYS A 320 -13.05 1.77 23.79
CA LYS A 320 -12.66 3.06 24.39
C LYS A 320 -12.10 4.03 23.35
N PHE A 321 -11.45 3.50 22.33
CA PHE A 321 -10.98 4.24 21.17
C PHE A 321 -11.59 3.63 19.93
N ARG A 322 -12.52 4.34 19.30
CA ARG A 322 -13.14 3.88 18.05
C ARG A 322 -12.15 4.07 16.91
N HIS A 323 -11.74 2.98 16.30
CA HIS A 323 -10.72 2.97 15.25
C HIS A 323 -11.17 2.27 13.95
N LEU A 324 -12.37 1.66 13.95
CA LEU A 324 -12.93 1.02 12.75
C LEU A 324 -13.88 1.98 12.03
N GLY A 325 -13.60 2.28 10.76
CA GLY A 325 -14.39 3.18 9.94
C GLY A 325 -14.97 2.48 8.71
N GLU A 326 -16.30 2.55 8.56
CA GLU A 326 -17.02 2.02 7.40
C GLU A 326 -17.22 3.10 6.35
N CYS A 327 -16.68 2.89 5.15
CA CYS A 327 -16.87 3.77 4.01
C CYS A 327 -18.34 3.72 3.54
N ASN A 328 -19.02 4.86 3.52
CA ASN A 328 -20.45 4.93 3.36
C ASN A 328 -20.88 5.38 1.96
N ASP A 329 -20.81 4.47 0.99
CA ASP A 329 -21.24 4.72 -0.40
C ASP A 329 -22.73 5.07 -0.48
N ASP A 330 -23.57 4.48 0.36
CA ASP A 330 -25.00 4.76 0.37
C ASP A 330 -25.29 6.22 0.82
N PHE A 331 -24.48 6.76 1.75
CA PHE A 331 -24.57 8.19 2.07
C PHE A 331 -24.22 9.07 0.86
N MET A 332 -23.13 8.74 0.14
CA MET A 332 -22.73 9.45 -1.07
C MET A 332 -23.86 9.48 -2.10
N MET A 333 -24.48 8.33 -2.39
CA MET A 333 -25.57 8.22 -3.36
C MET A 333 -26.80 9.06 -2.94
N ARG A 334 -27.19 8.99 -1.67
CA ARG A 334 -28.34 9.77 -1.16
C ARG A 334 -28.07 11.26 -1.14
N LEU A 335 -26.85 11.66 -0.78
CA LEU A 335 -26.43 13.05 -0.80
C LEU A 335 -26.46 13.63 -2.23
N ARG A 336 -25.96 12.88 -3.21
CA ARG A 336 -25.98 13.30 -4.62
C ARG A 336 -27.41 13.45 -5.15
N ARG A 337 -28.30 12.49 -4.87
CA ARG A 337 -29.72 12.57 -5.24
C ARG A 337 -30.40 13.78 -4.62
N PHE A 338 -30.08 14.08 -3.36
CA PHE A 338 -30.59 15.29 -2.69
C PHE A 338 -30.08 16.56 -3.37
N LEU A 339 -28.79 16.64 -3.71
CA LEU A 339 -28.21 17.79 -4.40
C LEU A 339 -28.75 17.99 -5.82
N LYS A 340 -29.14 16.91 -6.49
CA LYS A 340 -29.84 16.96 -7.79
C LYS A 340 -31.29 17.46 -7.69
N GLY A 341 -31.89 17.40 -6.50
CA GLY A 341 -33.28 17.77 -6.27
C GLY A 341 -34.29 16.64 -6.52
N ASP A 342 -33.83 15.38 -6.46
CA ASP A 342 -34.69 14.19 -6.63
C ASP A 342 -35.81 14.20 -5.58
N GLU A 343 -37.03 13.83 -5.97
CA GLU A 343 -38.19 13.75 -5.10
C GLU A 343 -37.97 12.73 -3.97
N GLY A 344 -38.29 13.08 -2.74
CA GLY A 344 -38.14 12.23 -1.54
C GLY A 344 -36.70 12.04 -1.06
N ALA A 345 -35.69 12.63 -1.73
CA ALA A 345 -34.28 12.45 -1.39
C ALA A 345 -33.89 13.01 -0.02
N LEU A 346 -34.58 14.11 0.44
CA LEU A 346 -34.29 14.70 1.76
C LEU A 346 -34.54 13.70 2.90
N GLN A 347 -35.67 13.02 2.88
CA GLN A 347 -36.04 12.06 3.93
C GLN A 347 -35.01 10.91 3.97
N GLN A 348 -34.64 10.34 2.80
CA GLN A 348 -33.68 9.28 2.69
C GLN A 348 -32.29 9.70 3.20
N LEU A 349 -31.85 10.91 2.90
CA LEU A 349 -30.58 11.45 3.40
C LEU A 349 -30.61 11.63 4.93
N MET A 350 -31.69 12.18 5.47
CA MET A 350 -31.87 12.36 6.92
C MET A 350 -31.83 11.02 7.67
N GLU A 351 -32.55 10.01 7.18
CA GLU A 351 -32.50 8.66 7.75
C GLU A 351 -31.07 8.12 7.81
N LYS A 352 -30.30 8.31 6.73
CA LYS A 352 -28.91 7.85 6.67
C LYS A 352 -27.99 8.63 7.61
N MET A 353 -28.18 9.92 7.76
CA MET A 353 -27.42 10.75 8.71
C MET A 353 -27.62 10.33 10.17
N HIS A 354 -28.77 9.75 10.50
CA HIS A 354 -29.08 9.24 11.84
C HIS A 354 -28.58 7.81 12.09
N GLN A 355 -28.15 7.10 11.05
CA GLN A 355 -27.60 5.75 11.19
C GLN A 355 -26.15 5.80 11.66
N ASN A 356 -25.92 5.65 12.95
CA ASN A 356 -24.59 5.59 13.54
C ASN A 356 -24.42 4.26 14.30
N SER A 357 -23.39 3.52 13.96
CA SER A 357 -22.95 2.38 14.76
C SER A 357 -22.29 2.86 16.06
N ARG A 358 -22.42 2.08 17.14
CA ARG A 358 -21.70 2.33 18.38
C ARG A 358 -20.26 1.82 18.34
N GLN A 359 -20.01 0.81 17.51
CA GLN A 359 -18.73 0.08 17.44
C GLN A 359 -17.85 0.57 16.30
N THR A 360 -18.44 0.96 15.16
CA THR A 360 -17.75 1.52 14.00
C THR A 360 -18.11 3.01 13.81
N VAL A 361 -17.37 3.67 12.95
CA VAL A 361 -17.58 5.06 12.53
C VAL A 361 -18.01 5.07 11.08
N SER A 362 -19.09 5.79 10.75
CA SER A 362 -19.46 5.99 9.35
C SER A 362 -18.58 7.08 8.73
N VAL A 363 -17.81 6.71 7.71
CA VAL A 363 -17.01 7.64 6.90
C VAL A 363 -17.89 8.14 5.77
N ASN A 364 -18.47 9.33 5.93
CA ASN A 364 -19.39 9.95 4.97
C ASN A 364 -18.63 10.84 3.98
N TYR A 365 -18.96 10.75 2.70
CA TYR A 365 -18.33 11.55 1.64
C TYR A 365 -19.32 11.83 0.50
N ALA A 366 -19.04 12.88 -0.29
CA ALA A 366 -19.85 13.26 -1.45
C ALA A 366 -19.28 12.72 -2.78
N ALA A 367 -17.97 12.49 -2.83
CA ALA A 367 -17.27 11.97 -4.01
C ALA A 367 -16.11 11.06 -3.60
N GLY A 368 -15.87 10.04 -4.40
CA GLY A 368 -14.72 9.14 -4.29
C GLY A 368 -13.88 9.19 -5.56
N HIS A 369 -12.83 8.38 -5.63
CA HIS A 369 -12.03 8.19 -6.83
C HIS A 369 -12.68 7.23 -7.84
N ASN A 370 -13.73 6.51 -7.42
CA ASN A 370 -14.55 5.65 -8.27
C ASN A 370 -15.81 6.39 -8.72
N GLY A 371 -16.18 6.24 -9.99
CA GLY A 371 -17.38 6.84 -10.56
C GLY A 371 -17.23 8.32 -10.90
N PHE A 372 -18.32 9.06 -10.82
CA PHE A 372 -18.39 10.46 -11.25
C PHE A 372 -17.57 11.38 -10.35
N THR A 373 -16.84 12.32 -10.96
CA THR A 373 -16.32 13.49 -10.24
C THR A 373 -17.49 14.38 -9.80
N LEU A 374 -17.25 15.34 -8.88
CA LEU A 374 -18.28 16.29 -8.51
C LEU A 374 -18.76 17.13 -9.71
N ALA A 375 -17.88 17.45 -10.66
CA ALA A 375 -18.22 18.14 -11.87
C ALA A 375 -19.11 17.29 -12.80
N ASP A 376 -18.74 16.02 -12.97
CA ASP A 376 -19.52 15.09 -13.82
C ASP A 376 -20.90 14.82 -13.21
N ALA A 377 -20.97 14.68 -11.87
CA ALA A 377 -22.22 14.43 -11.15
C ALA A 377 -23.27 15.52 -11.33
N VAL A 378 -22.86 16.76 -11.61
CA VAL A 378 -23.77 17.89 -11.89
C VAL A 378 -23.90 18.22 -13.39
N SER A 379 -23.15 17.53 -14.26
CA SER A 379 -23.11 17.81 -15.69
C SER A 379 -23.74 16.73 -16.55
N TYR A 380 -23.71 15.48 -16.08
CA TYR A 380 -24.10 14.31 -16.86
C TYR A 380 -25.13 13.44 -16.15
N GLU A 381 -26.03 12.84 -16.90
CA GLU A 381 -27.01 11.88 -16.40
C GLU A 381 -26.48 10.43 -16.43
N SER A 382 -25.54 10.16 -17.31
CA SER A 382 -24.87 8.87 -17.45
C SER A 382 -23.38 9.05 -17.68
N LYS A 383 -22.60 7.99 -17.48
CA LYS A 383 -21.15 8.01 -17.66
C LYS A 383 -20.70 8.35 -19.10
N HIS A 384 -19.56 9.02 -19.20
CA HIS A 384 -18.88 9.38 -20.45
C HIS A 384 -17.43 8.89 -20.39
N ASN A 385 -17.24 7.56 -20.49
CA ASN A 385 -15.93 6.90 -20.36
C ASN A 385 -15.38 6.39 -21.69
N GLU A 386 -15.86 6.91 -22.83
CA GLU A 386 -15.45 6.49 -24.17
C GLU A 386 -13.94 6.61 -24.38
N ALA A 387 -13.33 7.64 -23.80
CA ALA A 387 -11.89 7.89 -23.86
C ALA A 387 -11.03 6.83 -23.14
N ASN A 388 -11.62 6.04 -22.23
CA ASN A 388 -10.91 4.98 -21.53
C ASN A 388 -10.60 3.76 -22.41
N GLY A 389 -11.19 3.69 -23.63
CA GLY A 389 -10.97 2.59 -24.56
C GLY A 389 -11.65 1.27 -24.14
N GLU A 390 -12.68 1.33 -23.27
CA GLU A 390 -13.52 0.21 -22.84
C GLU A 390 -14.90 0.23 -23.50
N ASP A 391 -15.07 1.04 -24.54
CA ASP A 391 -16.34 1.26 -25.24
C ASP A 391 -17.47 1.67 -24.25
N ASN A 392 -17.14 2.54 -23.29
CA ASN A 392 -18.03 3.02 -22.22
C ASN A 392 -18.66 1.91 -21.34
N ARG A 393 -17.99 0.76 -21.22
CA ARG A 393 -18.47 -0.38 -20.42
C ARG A 393 -18.03 -0.32 -18.96
N ASP A 394 -16.95 0.38 -18.68
CA ASP A 394 -16.37 0.56 -17.35
C ASP A 394 -17.13 1.62 -16.52
N GLY A 395 -17.08 1.50 -15.22
CA GLY A 395 -17.75 2.40 -14.28
C GLY A 395 -19.27 2.20 -14.20
N SER A 396 -19.90 2.87 -13.25
CA SER A 396 -21.34 2.86 -13.01
C SER A 396 -22.05 3.99 -13.79
N ASP A 397 -23.25 3.72 -14.30
CA ASP A 397 -24.14 4.76 -14.83
C ASP A 397 -24.88 5.53 -13.73
N TYR A 398 -24.77 5.11 -12.49
CA TYR A 398 -25.42 5.77 -11.36
C TYR A 398 -24.67 7.05 -11.00
N ASN A 399 -25.44 8.14 -11.02
CA ASN A 399 -25.00 9.48 -10.64
C ASN A 399 -25.66 9.90 -9.32
#